data_3d21a114888cb4adb1a780236d293df5
#
_entry.id   3d21a114888cb4adb1a780236d293df5
#
_cell.length_a   1.000
_cell.length_b   1.000
_cell.length_c   1.000
_cell.angle_alpha   90.00
_cell.angle_beta   90.00
_cell.angle_gamma   90.00
#
_symmetry.space_group_name_H-M   'P 1'
#
loop_
_entity.id
_entity.type
_entity.pdbx_description
1 polymer ?
#
loop_
_entity_poly.entity_id
_entity_poly.type
_entity_poly.pdbx_seq_one_letter_code
_entity_poly.pdbx_strand_id
1 'polypeptide(L)'
;MLPNRGELDATVDRALAEDSAGADVTTSALIPSHLQARATLVPKEAGVLAGLKVAAAVFRRVDPELVFVQRLLDGDRVEGGEAVATISGSMASILTAERTALNFLQRMSGIATLTRQYVEVVEGTTASITDTRKTAPGLRL
;
A
#
# COMPACT_ATOMS: atom_id res chain seq x y z
N MET A 1 -2.20 -0.56 16.95
CA MET A 1 -1.23 0.57 17.07
C MET A 1 -0.51 0.68 15.74
N LEU A 2 -0.40 1.88 15.16
CA LEU A 2 0.44 2.03 13.96
C LEU A 2 1.91 2.05 14.41
N PRO A 3 2.85 1.50 13.59
CA PRO A 3 4.27 1.59 13.87
C PRO A 3 4.69 3.06 13.99
N ASN A 4 5.72 3.35 14.77
CA ASN A 4 6.26 4.69 14.79
C ASN A 4 6.83 5.03 13.40
N ARG A 5 6.96 6.32 13.10
CA ARG A 5 7.37 6.78 11.77
C ARG A 5 8.72 6.21 11.34
N GLY A 6 9.67 6.07 12.26
CA GLY A 6 11.01 5.54 11.94
C GLY A 6 10.98 4.05 11.59
N GLU A 7 10.14 3.24 12.25
CA GLU A 7 9.96 1.81 11.96
C GLU A 7 9.29 1.60 10.59
N LEU A 8 8.28 2.42 10.28
CA LEU A 8 7.64 2.40 8.98
C LEU A 8 8.64 2.75 7.87
N ASP A 9 9.38 3.85 8.03
CA ASP A 9 10.37 4.30 7.05
C ASP A 9 11.46 3.23 6.82
N ALA A 10 11.97 2.59 7.88
CA ALA A 10 12.94 1.49 7.77
C ALA A 10 12.38 0.25 7.05
N THR A 11 11.09 -0.04 7.21
CA THR A 11 10.42 -1.15 6.51
C THR A 11 10.24 -0.81 5.03
N VAL A 12 9.83 0.40 4.72
CA VAL A 12 9.71 0.90 3.35
C VAL A 12 11.07 0.90 2.64
N ASP A 13 12.13 1.36 3.31
CA ASP A 13 13.49 1.36 2.75
C ASP A 13 13.95 -0.05 2.37
N ARG A 14 13.73 -1.04 3.24
CA ARG A 14 14.05 -2.44 2.93
C ARG A 14 13.27 -2.98 1.74
N ALA A 15 11.97 -2.69 1.67
CA ALA A 15 11.13 -3.16 0.58
C ALA A 15 11.52 -2.51 -0.77
N LEU A 16 11.84 -1.22 -0.78
CA LEU A 16 12.35 -0.52 -1.98
C LEU A 16 13.72 -1.06 -2.41
N ALA A 17 14.60 -1.38 -1.45
CA ALA A 17 15.90 -1.97 -1.75
C ALA A 17 15.76 -3.39 -2.33
N GLU A 18 14.83 -4.20 -1.82
CA GLU A 18 14.52 -5.55 -2.33
C GLU A 18 13.98 -5.48 -3.77
N ASP A 19 13.10 -4.55 -4.06
CA ASP A 19 12.54 -4.33 -5.41
C ASP A 19 13.52 -3.67 -6.37
N SER A 20 14.73 -3.32 -5.91
CA SER A 20 15.75 -2.63 -6.72
C SER A 20 15.24 -1.31 -7.34
N ALA A 21 14.40 -0.58 -6.63
CA ALA A 21 13.78 0.65 -7.12
C ALA A 21 14.81 1.69 -7.63
N GLY A 22 16.03 1.67 -7.09
CA GLY A 22 17.15 2.51 -7.57
C GLY A 22 17.78 2.05 -8.89
N ALA A 23 17.42 0.87 -9.42
CA ALA A 23 17.95 0.28 -10.64
C ALA A 23 16.86 -0.02 -11.69
N ASP A 24 15.76 0.75 -11.67
CA ASP A 24 14.70 0.63 -12.68
C ASP A 24 15.17 1.13 -14.04
N VAL A 25 15.89 0.23 -14.74
CA VAL A 25 16.49 0.49 -16.05
C VAL A 25 15.41 0.79 -17.09
N THR A 26 14.27 0.13 -17.00
CA THR A 26 13.18 0.29 -17.97
C THR A 26 12.58 1.69 -17.89
N THR A 27 12.20 2.13 -16.70
CA THR A 27 11.66 3.48 -16.49
C THR A 27 12.70 4.54 -16.88
N SER A 28 13.95 4.37 -16.44
CA SER A 28 15.02 5.33 -16.76
C SER A 28 15.32 5.45 -18.26
N ALA A 29 15.16 4.36 -19.01
CA ALA A 29 15.42 4.35 -20.45
C ALA A 29 14.26 4.88 -21.31
N LEU A 30 13.01 4.69 -20.86
CA LEU A 30 11.83 4.93 -21.67
C LEU A 30 11.03 6.17 -21.27
N ILE A 31 11.15 6.63 -20.01
CA ILE A 31 10.33 7.72 -19.49
C ILE A 31 11.15 9.01 -19.39
N PRO A 32 10.79 10.06 -20.15
CA PRO A 32 11.45 11.37 -20.03
C PRO A 32 11.30 11.93 -18.61
N SER A 33 12.37 12.47 -18.04
CA SER A 33 12.42 12.95 -16.64
C SER A 33 11.44 14.09 -16.33
N HIS A 34 11.04 14.85 -17.36
CA HIS A 34 10.08 15.97 -17.21
C HIS A 34 8.63 15.55 -17.32
N LEU A 35 8.34 14.28 -17.64
CA LEU A 35 6.97 13.83 -17.87
C LEU A 35 6.21 13.72 -16.55
N GLN A 36 5.08 14.45 -16.50
CA GLN A 36 4.15 14.42 -15.37
C GLN A 36 2.99 13.48 -15.66
N ALA A 37 2.49 12.78 -14.65
CA ALA A 37 1.37 11.86 -14.78
C ALA A 37 0.43 11.94 -13.57
N ARG A 38 -0.76 11.38 -13.77
CA ARG A 38 -1.70 11.06 -12.71
C ARG A 38 -2.07 9.59 -12.82
N ALA A 39 -1.85 8.85 -11.73
CA ALA A 39 -2.28 7.47 -11.57
C ALA A 39 -3.45 7.38 -10.60
N THR A 40 -4.30 6.38 -10.76
CA THR A 40 -5.40 6.08 -9.84
C THR A 40 -5.24 4.65 -9.33
N LEU A 41 -5.31 4.47 -8.01
CA LEU A 41 -5.36 3.16 -7.38
C LEU A 41 -6.79 2.65 -7.38
N VAL A 42 -6.99 1.47 -7.97
CA VAL A 42 -8.30 0.86 -8.18
C VAL A 42 -8.20 -0.63 -7.81
N PRO A 43 -8.98 -1.12 -6.83
CA PRO A 43 -9.07 -2.55 -6.56
C PRO A 43 -9.75 -3.27 -7.72
N LYS A 44 -9.33 -4.51 -7.99
CA LYS A 44 -9.94 -5.35 -9.04
C LYS A 44 -11.17 -6.09 -8.52
N GLU A 45 -11.25 -6.32 -7.21
CA GLU A 45 -12.28 -7.10 -6.53
C GLU A 45 -12.76 -6.38 -5.28
N ALA A 46 -13.93 -6.77 -4.79
CA ALA A 46 -14.47 -6.28 -3.53
C ALA A 46 -13.63 -6.77 -2.34
N GLY A 47 -13.54 -5.95 -1.30
CA GLY A 47 -12.77 -6.31 -0.11
C GLY A 47 -12.76 -5.22 0.96
N VAL A 48 -11.80 -5.33 1.88
CA VAL A 48 -11.53 -4.34 2.91
C VAL A 48 -10.17 -3.72 2.66
N LEU A 49 -10.14 -2.41 2.52
CA LEU A 49 -8.93 -1.65 2.23
C LEU A 49 -8.03 -1.58 3.47
N ALA A 50 -6.73 -1.84 3.28
CA ALA A 50 -5.73 -1.63 4.33
C ALA A 50 -4.36 -1.35 3.72
N GLY A 51 -3.62 -0.40 4.32
CA GLY A 51 -2.25 -0.07 3.92
C GLY A 51 -2.09 1.21 3.12
N LEU A 52 -3.12 2.05 2.99
CA LEU A 52 -3.02 3.33 2.27
C LEU A 52 -1.92 4.24 2.83
N LYS A 53 -1.75 4.28 4.16
CA LYS A 53 -0.68 5.06 4.80
C LYS A 53 0.70 4.52 4.45
N VAL A 54 0.83 3.20 4.33
CA VAL A 54 2.09 2.55 3.92
C VAL A 54 2.38 2.86 2.46
N ALA A 55 1.40 2.72 1.58
CA ALA A 55 1.53 3.07 0.17
C ALA A 55 1.94 4.54 -0.02
N ALA A 56 1.28 5.46 0.69
CA ALA A 56 1.66 6.88 0.66
C ALA A 56 3.11 7.11 1.15
N ALA A 57 3.56 6.34 2.15
CA ALA A 57 4.94 6.41 2.62
C ALA A 57 5.94 5.92 1.56
N VAL A 58 5.61 4.85 0.81
CA VAL A 58 6.43 4.36 -0.31
C VAL A 58 6.58 5.42 -1.39
N PHE A 59 5.46 6.01 -1.86
CA PHE A 59 5.50 7.08 -2.88
C PHE A 59 6.33 8.27 -2.42
N ARG A 60 6.10 8.76 -1.21
CA ARG A 60 6.86 9.89 -0.62
C ARG A 60 8.36 9.55 -0.44
N ARG A 61 8.69 8.29 -0.16
CA ARG A 61 10.08 7.87 0.03
C ARG A 61 10.86 7.84 -1.27
N VAL A 62 10.21 7.49 -2.38
CA VAL A 62 10.79 7.54 -3.73
C VAL A 62 10.93 8.98 -4.20
N ASP A 63 9.89 9.79 -4.01
CA ASP A 63 9.89 11.19 -4.44
C ASP A 63 8.97 12.01 -3.53
N PRO A 64 9.52 12.92 -2.71
CA PRO A 64 8.75 13.76 -1.80
C PRO A 64 7.78 14.74 -2.50
N GLU A 65 8.00 15.04 -3.80
CA GLU A 65 7.16 15.93 -4.59
C GLU A 65 5.90 15.26 -5.12
N LEU A 66 5.79 13.93 -5.01
CA LEU A 66 4.56 13.21 -5.37
C LEU A 66 3.41 13.59 -4.44
N VAL A 67 2.28 13.93 -5.03
CA VAL A 67 1.04 14.23 -4.31
C VAL A 67 0.17 12.97 -4.27
N PHE A 68 0.00 12.41 -3.08
CA PHE A 68 -0.86 11.25 -2.81
C PHE A 68 -2.15 11.70 -2.13
N VAL A 69 -3.29 11.50 -2.78
CA VAL A 69 -4.61 11.90 -2.28
C VAL A 69 -5.46 10.65 -2.02
N GLN A 70 -5.73 10.36 -0.75
CA GLN A 70 -6.65 9.30 -0.34
C GLN A 70 -8.09 9.72 -0.62
N ARG A 71 -8.90 8.80 -1.13
CA ARG A 71 -10.36 8.96 -1.32
C ARG A 71 -11.15 8.16 -0.29
N LEU A 72 -10.57 7.05 0.14
CA LEU A 72 -11.10 6.15 1.16
C LEU A 72 -10.09 5.99 2.29
N LEU A 73 -10.48 5.32 3.37
CA LEU A 73 -9.66 5.08 4.54
C LEU A 73 -9.37 3.59 4.73
N ASP A 74 -8.29 3.29 5.46
CA ASP A 74 -8.04 1.91 5.91
C ASP A 74 -9.21 1.44 6.78
N GLY A 75 -9.76 0.26 6.47
CA GLY A 75 -10.95 -0.32 7.09
C GLY A 75 -12.24 -0.17 6.28
N ASP A 76 -12.27 0.71 5.29
CA ASP A 76 -13.42 0.85 4.40
C ASP A 76 -13.61 -0.41 3.54
N ARG A 77 -14.87 -0.74 3.25
CA ARG A 77 -15.21 -1.71 2.20
C ARG A 77 -15.04 -1.05 0.84
N VAL A 78 -14.53 -1.81 -0.11
CA VAL A 78 -14.34 -1.35 -1.48
C VAL A 78 -14.96 -2.33 -2.47
N GLU A 79 -15.41 -1.80 -3.59
CA GLU A 79 -15.87 -2.57 -4.72
C GLU A 79 -14.82 -2.56 -5.85
N GLY A 80 -14.87 -3.58 -6.71
CA GLY A 80 -14.01 -3.61 -7.89
C GLY A 80 -14.27 -2.41 -8.81
N GLY A 81 -13.20 -1.72 -9.23
CA GLY A 81 -13.31 -0.54 -10.09
C GLY A 81 -13.44 0.80 -9.34
N GLU A 82 -13.58 0.81 -8.01
CA GLU A 82 -13.67 2.02 -7.21
C GLU A 82 -12.30 2.69 -7.03
N ALA A 83 -12.24 4.01 -7.20
CA ALA A 83 -10.99 4.76 -7.01
C ALA A 83 -10.70 4.99 -5.52
N VAL A 84 -9.66 4.36 -4.98
CA VAL A 84 -9.29 4.45 -3.55
C VAL A 84 -8.29 5.56 -3.25
N ALA A 85 -7.42 5.89 -4.19
CA ALA A 85 -6.48 7.00 -4.09
C ALA A 85 -6.03 7.47 -5.47
N THR A 86 -5.48 8.68 -5.54
CA THR A 86 -4.80 9.20 -6.73
C THR A 86 -3.39 9.66 -6.37
N ILE A 87 -2.46 9.45 -7.30
CA ILE A 87 -1.08 9.91 -7.22
C ILE A 87 -0.79 10.81 -8.41
N SER A 88 -0.15 11.95 -8.19
CA SER A 88 0.26 12.86 -9.28
C SER A 88 1.66 13.41 -9.05
N GLY A 89 2.39 13.62 -10.14
CA GLY A 89 3.77 14.09 -10.17
C GLY A 89 4.59 13.44 -11.26
N SER A 90 5.90 13.27 -11.04
CA SER A 90 6.80 12.61 -11.98
C SER A 90 6.32 11.21 -12.35
N MET A 91 6.14 10.94 -13.64
CA MET A 91 5.75 9.61 -14.13
C MET A 91 6.80 8.55 -13.76
N ALA A 92 8.07 8.87 -13.89
CA ALA A 92 9.14 7.95 -13.54
C ALA A 92 9.10 7.58 -12.05
N SER A 93 8.91 8.57 -11.17
CA SER A 93 8.81 8.33 -9.72
C SER A 93 7.56 7.49 -9.36
N ILE A 94 6.43 7.73 -10.02
CA ILE A 94 5.21 6.95 -9.83
C ILE A 94 5.44 5.48 -10.19
N LEU A 95 6.02 5.20 -11.36
CA LEU A 95 6.30 3.84 -11.83
C LEU A 95 7.32 3.11 -10.93
N THR A 96 8.36 3.81 -10.49
CA THR A 96 9.37 3.25 -9.58
C THR A 96 8.78 2.84 -8.23
N ALA A 97 7.82 3.60 -7.68
CA ALA A 97 7.19 3.32 -6.40
C ALA A 97 6.05 2.28 -6.48
N GLU A 98 5.43 2.14 -7.67
CA GLU A 98 4.16 1.42 -7.87
C GLU A 98 4.19 0.01 -7.31
N ARG A 99 5.15 -0.82 -7.72
CA ARG A 99 5.18 -2.25 -7.37
C ARG A 99 5.28 -2.44 -5.86
N THR A 100 6.18 -1.74 -5.19
CA THR A 100 6.36 -1.83 -3.74
C THR A 100 5.10 -1.35 -3.01
N ALA A 101 4.50 -0.24 -3.43
CA ALA A 101 3.25 0.28 -2.84
C ALA A 101 2.10 -0.71 -3.01
N LEU A 102 1.92 -1.29 -4.21
CA LEU A 102 0.87 -2.27 -4.49
C LEU A 102 1.08 -3.58 -3.71
N ASN A 103 2.32 -4.04 -3.53
CA ASN A 103 2.62 -5.23 -2.75
C ASN A 103 2.16 -5.08 -1.28
N PHE A 104 2.39 -3.93 -0.66
CA PHE A 104 1.86 -3.64 0.68
C PHE A 104 0.34 -3.59 0.68
N LEU A 105 -0.28 -2.83 -0.21
CA LEU A 105 -1.73 -2.68 -0.29
C LEU A 105 -2.44 -4.01 -0.49
N GLN A 106 -2.00 -4.81 -1.45
CA GLN A 106 -2.61 -6.09 -1.77
C GLN A 106 -2.51 -7.07 -0.60
N ARG A 107 -1.32 -7.17 0.01
CA ARG A 107 -1.10 -8.06 1.15
C ARG A 107 -1.93 -7.64 2.37
N MET A 108 -1.92 -6.37 2.71
CA MET A 108 -2.64 -5.85 3.88
C MET A 108 -4.15 -5.92 3.67
N SER A 109 -4.65 -5.53 2.51
CA SER A 109 -6.08 -5.59 2.18
C SER A 109 -6.60 -7.03 2.10
N GLY A 110 -5.80 -7.97 1.57
CA GLY A 110 -6.15 -9.39 1.57
C GLY A 110 -6.31 -9.96 2.99
N ILE A 111 -5.39 -9.62 3.90
CA ILE A 111 -5.48 -10.01 5.31
C ILE A 111 -6.69 -9.36 5.97
N ALA A 112 -6.93 -8.06 5.75
CA ALA A 112 -8.06 -7.33 6.32
C ALA A 112 -9.41 -7.90 5.82
N THR A 113 -9.50 -8.24 4.53
CA THR A 113 -10.69 -8.84 3.92
C THR A 113 -11.00 -10.19 4.54
N LEU A 114 -10.01 -11.08 4.65
CA LEU A 114 -10.18 -12.38 5.27
C LEU A 114 -10.53 -12.26 6.77
N THR A 115 -9.87 -11.35 7.48
CA THR A 115 -10.17 -11.09 8.89
C THR A 115 -11.61 -10.63 9.08
N ARG A 116 -12.12 -9.76 8.21
CA ARG A 116 -13.51 -9.30 8.24
C ARG A 116 -14.50 -10.46 8.08
N GLN A 117 -14.24 -11.39 7.19
CA GLN A 117 -15.08 -12.58 7.01
C GLN A 117 -15.17 -13.41 8.29
N TYR A 118 -14.03 -13.62 8.98
CA TYR A 118 -14.05 -14.33 10.27
C TYR A 118 -14.79 -13.56 11.37
N VAL A 119 -14.62 -12.23 11.42
CA VAL A 119 -15.35 -11.39 12.37
C VAL A 119 -16.87 -11.51 12.17
N GLU A 120 -17.32 -11.50 10.92
CA GLU A 120 -18.75 -11.63 10.58
C GLU A 120 -19.32 -13.01 10.94
N VAL A 121 -18.51 -14.08 10.80
CA VAL A 121 -18.96 -15.45 11.20
C VAL A 121 -19.20 -15.57 12.70
N VAL A 122 -18.44 -14.86 13.53
CA VAL A 122 -18.57 -14.91 14.99
C VAL A 122 -19.51 -13.83 15.55
N GLU A 123 -20.05 -12.98 14.69
CA GLU A 123 -20.98 -11.92 15.10
C GLU A 123 -22.22 -12.50 15.82
N GLY A 124 -22.61 -11.88 16.92
CA GLY A 124 -23.71 -12.36 17.77
C GLY A 124 -23.31 -13.48 18.75
N THR A 125 -22.07 -13.94 18.77
CA THR A 125 -21.53 -14.87 19.75
C THR A 125 -20.69 -14.15 20.82
N THR A 126 -20.18 -14.89 21.81
CA THR A 126 -19.21 -14.38 22.79
C THR A 126 -17.75 -14.47 22.32
N ALA A 127 -17.49 -15.06 21.14
CA ALA A 127 -16.17 -15.19 20.57
C ALA A 127 -15.69 -13.87 19.96
N SER A 128 -14.37 -13.67 19.95
CA SER A 128 -13.74 -12.54 19.27
C SER A 128 -12.53 -13.00 18.47
N ILE A 129 -12.32 -12.37 17.32
CA ILE A 129 -11.14 -12.59 16.50
C ILE A 129 -10.06 -11.61 16.99
N THR A 130 -8.87 -12.14 17.32
CA THR A 130 -7.74 -11.36 17.80
C THR A 130 -6.52 -11.57 16.90
N ASP A 131 -5.58 -10.66 16.97
CA ASP A 131 -4.29 -10.77 16.30
C ASP A 131 -3.42 -11.89 16.89
N THR A 132 -2.33 -12.22 16.23
CA THR A 132 -1.37 -13.23 16.65
C THR A 132 0.06 -12.70 16.55
N ARG A 133 0.94 -13.22 17.45
CA ARG A 133 2.39 -12.99 17.35
C ARG A 133 3.10 -13.86 16.30
N LYS A 134 2.37 -14.75 15.64
CA LYS A 134 2.89 -15.58 14.52
C LYS A 134 2.85 -14.77 13.23
N THR A 135 3.73 -13.78 13.13
CA THR A 135 3.85 -12.85 12.00
C THR A 135 4.95 -13.29 11.03
N ALA A 136 4.92 -12.77 9.81
CA ALA A 136 6.02 -12.95 8.87
C ALA A 136 7.32 -12.35 9.47
N PRO A 137 8.47 -13.04 9.34
CA PRO A 137 9.75 -12.51 9.81
C PRO A 137 10.03 -11.11 9.23
N GLY A 138 10.53 -10.21 10.07
CA GLY A 138 10.85 -8.83 9.69
C GLY A 138 9.66 -7.85 9.61
N LEU A 139 8.42 -8.33 9.79
CA LEU A 139 7.21 -7.49 9.75
C LEU A 139 6.55 -7.29 11.13
N ARG A 140 7.20 -7.70 12.20
CA ARG A 140 6.74 -7.40 13.55
C ARG A 140 7.31 -6.05 13.99
N LEU A 141 6.45 -5.08 14.04
CA LEU A 141 6.73 -3.72 14.49
C LEU A 141 6.17 -3.50 15.90
#